data_afcbcefd89d28dc687ab010c898d96f9
#
_entry.id   afcbcefd89d28dc687ab010c898d96f9
#
_cell.length_a   1.000
_cell.length_b   1.000
_cell.length_c   1.000
_cell.angle_alpha   90.00
_cell.angle_beta   90.00
_cell.angle_gamma   90.00
#
_symmetry.space_group_name_H-M   'P 1'
#
loop_
_entity.id
_entity.type
_entity.pdbx_description
1 polymer ?
#
loop_
_entity_poly.entity_id
_entity_poly.type
_entity_poly.pdbx_seq_one_letter_code
_entity_poly.pdbx_strand_id
1 'polypeptide(L)'
;MLAEDNTVNQRLALAVLTKAGYTVEIVADGAQAVRAVEQNHYDLVLMDVQMPVMDGMEATRRIRALGTARAGVPIVAMTANAMSGARETYAEAGMNDFVAKPFDRAKLVETIERLTHASAAPEREEPDDSGDALPLFSEEPLVGLADAIPMSEIASMVTELLDTSATRLDLIVQLAAAGDWPKLASQAHDMVSTSGNFGLMRVSHTAREIETACKAGDAAKARGLVGVLKDIAPPSWAAIRTRFLKQAS
;
A
#
# COMPACT_ATOMS: atom_id res chain seq x y z
N MET A 1 -4.70 -15.26 0.96
CA MET A 1 -3.58 -14.91 0.06
C MET A 1 -3.38 -13.41 0.05
N LEU A 2 -2.14 -12.92 -0.11
CA LEU A 2 -1.79 -11.51 -0.28
C LEU A 2 -1.09 -11.33 -1.63
N ALA A 3 -1.62 -10.49 -2.51
CA ALA A 3 -1.01 -10.06 -3.76
C ALA A 3 -0.49 -8.62 -3.59
N GLU A 4 0.82 -8.45 -3.57
CA GLU A 4 1.53 -7.18 -3.31
C GLU A 4 2.92 -7.31 -3.95
N ASP A 5 3.35 -6.35 -4.73
CA ASP A 5 4.65 -6.41 -5.43
C ASP A 5 5.81 -5.84 -4.61
N ASN A 6 5.52 -4.99 -3.64
CA ASN A 6 6.55 -4.34 -2.82
C ASN A 6 6.93 -5.20 -1.61
N THR A 7 8.20 -5.63 -1.54
CA THR A 7 8.72 -6.53 -0.50
C THR A 7 8.59 -5.97 0.92
N VAL A 8 8.73 -4.66 1.09
CA VAL A 8 8.58 -4.00 2.40
C VAL A 8 7.13 -4.04 2.86
N ASN A 9 6.18 -3.75 1.95
CA ASN A 9 4.75 -3.87 2.23
C ASN A 9 4.33 -5.32 2.50
N GLN A 10 4.87 -6.28 1.73
CA GLN A 10 4.65 -7.72 1.96
C GLN A 10 5.02 -8.13 3.38
N ARG A 11 6.23 -7.76 3.83
CA ARG A 11 6.74 -8.09 5.17
C ARG A 11 5.89 -7.47 6.27
N LEU A 12 5.50 -6.20 6.10
CA LEU A 12 4.65 -5.50 7.06
C LEU A 12 3.26 -6.16 7.16
N ALA A 13 2.62 -6.39 6.02
CA ALA A 13 1.30 -7.03 5.99
C ALA A 13 1.36 -8.46 6.55
N LEU A 14 2.40 -9.23 6.21
CA LEU A 14 2.62 -10.57 6.76
C LEU A 14 2.72 -10.55 8.29
N ALA A 15 3.50 -9.63 8.87
CA ALA A 15 3.64 -9.49 10.32
C ALA A 15 2.29 -9.19 11.00
N VAL A 16 1.51 -8.27 10.43
CA VAL A 16 0.18 -7.91 10.94
C VAL A 16 -0.79 -9.09 10.88
N LEU A 17 -0.86 -9.75 9.74
CA LEU A 17 -1.81 -10.86 9.50
C LEU A 17 -1.44 -12.11 10.30
N THR A 18 -0.15 -12.43 10.40
CA THR A 18 0.32 -13.59 11.23
C THR A 18 0.02 -13.35 12.70
N LYS A 19 0.21 -12.12 13.21
CA LYS A 19 -0.16 -11.76 14.57
C LYS A 19 -1.66 -11.91 14.82
N ALA A 20 -2.49 -11.62 13.83
CA ALA A 20 -3.94 -11.82 13.89
C ALA A 20 -4.35 -13.30 13.75
N GLY A 21 -3.41 -14.22 13.58
CA GLY A 21 -3.65 -15.67 13.48
C GLY A 21 -3.90 -16.20 12.07
N TYR A 22 -3.70 -15.39 11.04
CA TYR A 22 -3.90 -15.81 9.66
C TYR A 22 -2.66 -16.48 9.06
N THR A 23 -2.88 -17.52 8.25
CA THR A 23 -1.86 -18.09 7.35
C THR A 23 -1.90 -17.36 6.03
N VAL A 24 -0.76 -16.85 5.57
CA VAL A 24 -0.67 -15.97 4.40
C VAL A 24 0.27 -16.57 3.36
N GLU A 25 -0.23 -16.77 2.14
CA GLU A 25 0.58 -16.99 0.96
C GLU A 25 0.75 -15.66 0.22
N ILE A 26 1.97 -15.33 -0.19
CA ILE A 26 2.30 -14.07 -0.86
C ILE A 26 2.59 -14.33 -2.34
N VAL A 27 2.04 -13.49 -3.20
CA VAL A 27 2.34 -13.43 -4.64
C VAL A 27 2.68 -12.00 -5.04
N ALA A 28 3.53 -11.83 -6.05
CA ALA A 28 4.12 -10.53 -6.37
C ALA A 28 3.46 -9.80 -7.55
N ASP A 29 2.46 -10.39 -8.18
CA ASP A 29 1.70 -9.76 -9.27
C ASP A 29 0.33 -10.41 -9.48
N GLY A 30 -0.54 -9.74 -10.24
CA GLY A 30 -1.89 -10.22 -10.52
C GLY A 30 -1.94 -11.52 -11.31
N ALA A 31 -0.96 -11.78 -12.18
CA ALA A 31 -0.93 -13.03 -12.95
C ALA A 31 -0.59 -14.23 -12.06
N GLN A 32 0.28 -14.04 -11.07
CA GLN A 32 0.54 -15.05 -10.03
C GLN A 32 -0.71 -15.25 -9.16
N ALA A 33 -1.41 -14.17 -8.80
CA ALA A 33 -2.65 -14.25 -8.02
C ALA A 33 -3.72 -15.08 -8.74
N VAL A 34 -3.94 -14.87 -10.03
CA VAL A 34 -4.88 -15.68 -10.84
C VAL A 34 -4.49 -17.16 -10.80
N ARG A 35 -3.22 -17.48 -11.08
CA ARG A 35 -2.74 -18.88 -11.06
C ARG A 35 -2.88 -19.52 -9.69
N ALA A 36 -2.58 -18.77 -8.63
CA ALA A 36 -2.69 -19.27 -7.26
C ALA A 36 -4.15 -19.62 -6.91
N VAL A 37 -5.12 -18.77 -7.24
CA VAL A 37 -6.56 -19.04 -7.04
C VAL A 37 -7.05 -20.19 -7.92
N GLU A 38 -6.54 -20.33 -9.12
CA GLU A 38 -6.88 -21.45 -10.02
C GLU A 38 -6.43 -22.81 -9.44
N GLN A 39 -5.31 -22.85 -8.75
CA GLN A 39 -4.69 -24.08 -8.23
C GLN A 39 -5.09 -24.39 -6.77
N ASN A 40 -5.23 -23.37 -5.92
CA ASN A 40 -5.45 -23.50 -4.51
C ASN A 40 -6.79 -22.92 -4.05
N HIS A 41 -7.19 -23.25 -2.83
CA HIS A 41 -8.35 -22.65 -2.15
C HIS A 41 -7.89 -21.62 -1.13
N TYR A 42 -8.51 -20.44 -1.14
CA TYR A 42 -8.26 -19.36 -0.19
C TYR A 42 -9.58 -18.89 0.41
N ASP A 43 -9.57 -18.55 1.71
CA ASP A 43 -10.73 -17.97 2.38
C ASP A 43 -10.93 -16.51 1.97
N LEU A 44 -9.83 -15.80 1.61
CA LEU A 44 -9.83 -14.41 1.19
C LEU A 44 -8.56 -14.05 0.42
N VAL A 45 -8.67 -13.11 -0.50
CA VAL A 45 -7.56 -12.50 -1.24
C VAL A 45 -7.48 -11.02 -0.90
N LEU A 46 -6.36 -10.58 -0.34
CA LEU A 46 -5.96 -9.17 -0.29
C LEU A 46 -5.23 -8.87 -1.60
N MET A 47 -5.73 -7.94 -2.39
CA MET A 47 -5.26 -7.66 -3.73
C MET A 47 -4.82 -6.21 -3.87
N ASP A 48 -3.53 -5.97 -4.05
CA ASP A 48 -3.09 -4.63 -4.45
C ASP A 48 -3.70 -4.28 -5.80
N VAL A 49 -4.24 -3.07 -5.90
CA VAL A 49 -4.83 -2.58 -7.14
C VAL A 49 -3.78 -2.32 -8.20
N GLN A 50 -2.61 -1.80 -7.80
CA GLN A 50 -1.54 -1.45 -8.74
C GLN A 50 -0.33 -2.37 -8.57
N MET A 51 -0.16 -3.27 -9.52
CA MET A 51 0.97 -4.20 -9.59
C MET A 51 1.51 -4.27 -11.03
N PRO A 52 2.81 -4.59 -11.19
CA PRO A 52 3.39 -4.83 -12.51
C PRO A 52 2.81 -6.10 -13.16
N VAL A 53 3.04 -6.27 -14.45
CA VAL A 53 2.60 -7.43 -15.26
C VAL A 53 1.09 -7.50 -15.43
N MET A 54 0.33 -7.51 -14.33
CA MET A 54 -1.14 -7.51 -14.31
C MET A 54 -1.60 -6.80 -13.04
N ASP A 55 -2.41 -5.77 -13.20
CA ASP A 55 -3.01 -5.04 -12.09
C ASP A 55 -4.09 -5.87 -11.37
N GLY A 56 -4.43 -5.43 -10.13
CA GLY A 56 -5.37 -6.18 -9.29
C GLY A 56 -6.80 -6.21 -9.83
N MET A 57 -7.21 -5.20 -10.59
CA MET A 57 -8.55 -5.16 -11.18
C MET A 57 -8.68 -6.17 -12.32
N GLU A 58 -7.69 -6.24 -13.20
CA GLU A 58 -7.64 -7.23 -14.28
C GLU A 58 -7.50 -8.66 -13.71
N ALA A 59 -6.66 -8.83 -12.67
CA ALA A 59 -6.55 -10.10 -11.96
C ALA A 59 -7.90 -10.54 -11.38
N THR A 60 -8.63 -9.62 -10.75
CA THR A 60 -9.96 -9.89 -10.20
C THR A 60 -10.95 -10.32 -11.28
N ARG A 61 -11.02 -9.59 -12.41
CA ARG A 61 -11.90 -9.98 -13.53
C ARG A 61 -11.59 -11.39 -14.04
N ARG A 62 -10.30 -11.74 -14.16
CA ARG A 62 -9.87 -13.08 -14.56
C ARG A 62 -10.23 -14.15 -13.55
N ILE A 63 -10.06 -13.88 -12.25
CA ILE A 63 -10.49 -14.78 -11.17
C ILE A 63 -12.00 -15.01 -11.26
N ARG A 64 -12.80 -13.96 -11.44
CA ARG A 64 -14.27 -14.06 -11.56
C ARG A 64 -14.70 -14.86 -12.81
N ALA A 65 -13.88 -14.86 -13.86
CA ALA A 65 -14.12 -15.61 -15.10
C ALA A 65 -13.67 -17.08 -15.08
N LEU A 66 -13.08 -17.59 -13.99
CA LEU A 66 -12.56 -18.97 -13.93
C LEU A 66 -13.61 -20.07 -14.05
N GLY A 67 -14.91 -19.79 -13.93
CA GLY A 67 -15.99 -20.77 -14.09
C GLY A 67 -15.98 -21.90 -13.04
N THR A 68 -15.25 -21.74 -11.95
CA THR A 68 -15.14 -22.70 -10.82
C THR A 68 -15.66 -22.07 -9.53
N ALA A 69 -15.92 -22.89 -8.51
CA ALA A 69 -16.30 -22.39 -7.18
C ALA A 69 -15.28 -21.42 -6.60
N ARG A 70 -14.01 -21.50 -6.98
CA ARG A 70 -12.93 -20.60 -6.57
C ARG A 70 -13.11 -19.17 -7.09
N ALA A 71 -13.87 -18.98 -8.19
CA ALA A 71 -14.21 -17.66 -8.70
C ALA A 71 -14.97 -16.79 -7.69
N GLY A 72 -15.63 -17.41 -6.70
CA GLY A 72 -16.38 -16.74 -5.63
C GLY A 72 -15.54 -16.33 -4.42
N VAL A 73 -14.21 -16.54 -4.40
CA VAL A 73 -13.37 -16.16 -3.27
C VAL A 73 -13.52 -14.65 -2.96
N PRO A 74 -13.69 -14.25 -1.69
CA PRO A 74 -13.70 -12.84 -1.32
C PRO A 74 -12.39 -12.16 -1.72
N ILE A 75 -12.48 -11.02 -2.41
CA ILE A 75 -11.33 -10.20 -2.83
C ILE A 75 -11.49 -8.81 -2.26
N VAL A 76 -10.49 -8.37 -1.49
CA VAL A 76 -10.41 -7.03 -0.90
C VAL A 76 -9.33 -6.24 -1.63
N ALA A 77 -9.71 -5.10 -2.22
CA ALA A 77 -8.75 -4.19 -2.84
C ALA A 77 -7.86 -3.55 -1.76
N MET A 78 -6.56 -3.51 -1.99
CA MET A 78 -5.63 -2.67 -1.23
C MET A 78 -5.25 -1.49 -2.12
N THR A 79 -5.63 -0.27 -1.73
CA THR A 79 -5.52 0.88 -2.64
C THR A 79 -4.95 2.11 -1.97
N ALA A 80 -4.11 2.87 -2.67
CA ALA A 80 -3.69 4.21 -2.26
C ALA A 80 -4.77 5.27 -2.52
N ASN A 81 -5.84 4.94 -3.27
CA ASN A 81 -6.91 5.86 -3.62
C ASN A 81 -8.26 5.33 -3.10
N ALA A 82 -8.73 5.94 -2.01
CA ALA A 82 -10.00 5.64 -1.37
C ALA A 82 -11.06 6.73 -1.62
N MET A 83 -10.87 7.59 -2.65
CA MET A 83 -11.81 8.70 -2.94
C MET A 83 -13.19 8.18 -3.35
N SER A 84 -14.20 9.07 -3.21
CA SER A 84 -15.57 8.81 -3.66
C SER A 84 -15.60 8.37 -5.13
N GLY A 85 -16.27 7.25 -5.43
CA GLY A 85 -16.29 6.60 -6.75
C GLY A 85 -15.29 5.45 -6.93
N ALA A 86 -14.30 5.31 -6.06
CA ALA A 86 -13.36 4.18 -6.12
C ALA A 86 -14.05 2.86 -5.74
N ARG A 87 -15.01 2.91 -4.80
CA ARG A 87 -15.78 1.74 -4.35
C ARG A 87 -16.58 1.11 -5.50
N GLU A 88 -17.25 1.94 -6.29
CA GLU A 88 -18.00 1.50 -7.46
C GLU A 88 -17.08 0.84 -8.49
N THR A 89 -15.93 1.45 -8.75
CA THR A 89 -14.93 0.92 -9.69
C THR A 89 -14.40 -0.45 -9.28
N TYR A 90 -14.14 -0.65 -7.97
CA TYR A 90 -13.68 -1.96 -7.46
C TYR A 90 -14.79 -3.00 -7.46
N ALA A 91 -16.02 -2.60 -7.12
CA ALA A 91 -17.20 -3.46 -7.21
C ALA A 91 -17.50 -3.91 -8.64
N GLU A 92 -17.38 -3.01 -9.63
CA GLU A 92 -17.53 -3.34 -11.07
C GLU A 92 -16.47 -4.34 -11.55
N ALA A 93 -15.25 -4.31 -10.98
CA ALA A 93 -14.25 -5.32 -11.26
C ALA A 93 -14.56 -6.68 -10.60
N GLY A 94 -15.49 -6.73 -9.65
CA GLY A 94 -15.90 -7.91 -8.90
C GLY A 94 -15.20 -8.08 -7.56
N MET A 95 -14.59 -7.01 -7.01
CA MET A 95 -14.04 -7.01 -5.64
C MET A 95 -15.18 -6.84 -4.62
N ASN A 96 -14.98 -7.41 -3.43
CA ASN A 96 -16.01 -7.44 -2.38
C ASN A 96 -15.93 -6.25 -1.43
N ASP A 97 -14.72 -5.70 -1.25
CA ASP A 97 -14.47 -4.53 -0.42
C ASP A 97 -13.11 -3.91 -0.73
N PHE A 98 -12.74 -2.84 -0.02
CA PHE A 98 -11.42 -2.22 -0.14
C PHE A 98 -10.86 -1.76 1.22
N VAL A 99 -9.53 -1.67 1.29
CA VAL A 99 -8.77 -1.09 2.40
C VAL A 99 -7.81 -0.07 1.83
N ALA A 100 -7.88 1.16 2.36
CA ALA A 100 -6.97 2.23 1.94
C ALA A 100 -5.54 1.97 2.43
N LYS A 101 -4.56 2.29 1.61
CA LYS A 101 -3.14 2.36 1.99
C LYS A 101 -2.77 3.83 2.32
N PRO A 102 -2.06 4.11 3.39
CA PRO A 102 -1.56 3.16 4.40
C PRO A 102 -2.71 2.49 5.15
N PHE A 103 -2.64 1.18 5.34
CA PHE A 103 -3.74 0.46 5.96
C PHE A 103 -3.70 0.57 7.49
N ASP A 104 -4.85 0.87 8.06
CA ASP A 104 -5.13 0.69 9.48
C ASP A 104 -5.27 -0.81 9.77
N ARG A 105 -4.50 -1.30 10.74
CA ARG A 105 -4.47 -2.73 11.10
C ARG A 105 -5.81 -3.21 11.62
N ALA A 106 -6.48 -2.42 12.44
CA ALA A 106 -7.77 -2.78 12.99
C ALA A 106 -8.81 -2.90 11.87
N LYS A 107 -8.84 -1.94 10.93
CA LYS A 107 -9.70 -1.98 9.74
C LYS A 107 -9.40 -3.16 8.82
N LEU A 108 -8.11 -3.49 8.62
CA LEU A 108 -7.72 -4.63 7.80
C LEU A 108 -8.26 -5.93 8.39
N VAL A 109 -8.03 -6.18 9.69
CA VAL A 109 -8.50 -7.38 10.40
C VAL A 109 -10.03 -7.41 10.44
N GLU A 110 -10.70 -6.33 10.79
CA GLU A 110 -12.17 -6.20 10.78
C GLU A 110 -12.77 -6.54 9.41
N THR A 111 -12.15 -6.06 8.32
CA THR A 111 -12.61 -6.35 6.97
C THR A 111 -12.47 -7.82 6.61
N ILE A 112 -11.35 -8.45 7.00
CA ILE A 112 -11.13 -9.89 6.79
C ILE A 112 -12.16 -10.69 7.57
N GLU A 113 -12.35 -10.44 8.86
CA GLU A 113 -13.29 -11.15 9.72
C GLU A 113 -14.72 -11.04 9.20
N ARG A 114 -15.15 -9.86 8.79
CA ARG A 114 -16.47 -9.62 8.23
C ARG A 114 -16.73 -10.44 6.96
N LEU A 115 -15.74 -10.56 6.08
CA LEU A 115 -15.88 -11.28 4.81
C LEU A 115 -15.68 -12.79 4.94
N THR A 116 -14.96 -13.25 5.97
CA THR A 116 -14.73 -14.69 6.20
C THR A 116 -15.74 -15.32 7.15
N HIS A 117 -16.35 -14.53 8.09
CA HIS A 117 -17.24 -15.04 9.13
C HIS A 117 -18.70 -14.62 8.94
N ALA A 118 -19.10 -14.09 7.76
CA ALA A 118 -20.48 -13.75 7.40
C ALA A 118 -21.28 -13.04 8.51
N SER A 119 -20.77 -11.93 9.04
CA SER A 119 -21.52 -11.05 9.93
C SER A 119 -21.57 -9.64 9.35
N ALA A 120 -22.78 -9.09 9.22
CA ALA A 120 -22.99 -7.76 8.68
C ALA A 120 -22.51 -6.69 9.69
N ALA A 121 -21.69 -5.75 9.24
CA ALA A 121 -21.25 -4.61 10.02
C ALA A 121 -21.44 -3.28 9.28
N PRO A 122 -21.63 -2.14 9.98
CA PRO A 122 -22.09 -0.88 9.43
C PRO A 122 -21.03 -0.11 8.66
N GLU A 123 -21.50 0.70 7.72
CA GLU A 123 -20.72 1.71 7.01
C GLU A 123 -20.10 2.71 7.99
N ARG A 124 -18.80 3.00 7.82
CA ARG A 124 -18.09 4.06 8.53
C ARG A 124 -17.42 5.01 7.56
N GLU A 125 -17.48 6.28 7.90
CA GLU A 125 -16.96 7.42 7.16
C GLU A 125 -15.42 7.45 7.11
N GLU A 126 -14.88 8.00 6.02
CA GLU A 126 -13.45 8.18 5.76
C GLU A 126 -12.86 9.36 6.56
N PRO A 127 -11.58 9.32 6.97
CA PRO A 127 -10.92 10.47 7.57
C PRO A 127 -10.57 11.53 6.52
N ASP A 128 -10.84 12.80 6.86
CA ASP A 128 -10.45 14.00 6.11
C ASP A 128 -8.93 14.21 6.19
N ASP A 129 -8.24 14.19 5.06
CA ASP A 129 -6.78 14.31 4.94
C ASP A 129 -6.39 15.74 4.53
N SER A 130 -6.41 16.68 5.48
CA SER A 130 -5.90 18.04 5.26
C SER A 130 -4.37 18.08 5.43
N GLY A 131 -3.64 18.12 4.31
CA GLY A 131 -2.19 17.89 4.22
C GLY A 131 -1.23 18.83 4.96
N ASP A 132 -1.65 20.03 5.36
CA ASP A 132 -0.74 21.05 5.93
C ASP A 132 -0.31 20.80 7.39
N ALA A 133 -0.98 19.89 8.10
CA ALA A 133 -0.72 19.57 9.51
C ALA A 133 -0.01 18.23 9.74
N LEU A 134 0.32 17.46 8.68
CA LEU A 134 0.87 16.11 8.83
C LEU A 134 2.29 16.13 9.42
N PRO A 135 2.61 15.24 10.38
CA PRO A 135 3.96 15.12 10.93
C PRO A 135 4.94 14.54 9.90
N LEU A 136 6.24 14.87 10.04
CA LEU A 136 7.30 14.24 9.24
C LEU A 136 7.34 12.72 9.44
N PHE A 137 7.10 12.29 10.70
CA PHE A 137 7.02 10.90 11.11
C PHE A 137 5.98 10.72 12.22
N SER A 138 5.16 9.69 12.13
CA SER A 138 4.24 9.21 13.16
C SER A 138 4.53 7.75 13.48
N GLU A 139 4.56 7.40 14.76
CA GLU A 139 4.69 6.00 15.20
C GLU A 139 3.39 5.20 15.06
N GLU A 140 2.26 5.86 14.89
CA GLU A 140 0.92 5.26 14.94
C GLU A 140 0.78 4.04 14.02
N PRO A 141 1.20 4.07 12.74
CA PRO A 141 1.13 2.89 11.87
C PRO A 141 2.00 1.71 12.34
N LEU A 142 2.98 1.96 13.19
CA LEU A 142 3.92 0.96 13.71
C LEU A 142 3.60 0.52 15.15
N VAL A 143 2.59 1.15 15.80
CA VAL A 143 2.14 0.76 17.15
C VAL A 143 1.70 -0.71 17.14
N GLY A 144 2.20 -1.47 18.12
CA GLY A 144 1.93 -2.91 18.26
C GLY A 144 2.71 -3.81 17.29
N LEU A 145 3.53 -3.28 16.36
CA LEU A 145 4.40 -4.11 15.52
C LEU A 145 5.49 -4.77 16.37
N ALA A 146 6.05 -4.04 17.35
CA ALA A 146 7.05 -4.58 18.28
C ALA A 146 6.52 -5.70 19.17
N ASP A 147 5.21 -5.82 19.33
CA ASP A 147 4.58 -6.98 20.02
C ASP A 147 4.42 -8.18 19.08
N ALA A 148 4.54 -8.00 17.78
CA ALA A 148 4.35 -9.02 16.76
C ALA A 148 5.66 -9.63 16.28
N ILE A 149 6.68 -8.79 16.09
CA ILE A 149 7.98 -9.17 15.55
C ILE A 149 9.13 -8.55 16.36
N PRO A 150 10.32 -9.19 16.39
CA PRO A 150 11.49 -8.65 17.07
C PRO A 150 11.88 -7.24 16.57
N MET A 151 12.37 -6.39 17.46
CA MET A 151 12.85 -5.04 17.11
C MET A 151 13.95 -5.06 16.03
N SER A 152 14.78 -6.10 16.00
CA SER A 152 15.79 -6.30 14.95
C SER A 152 15.18 -6.48 13.56
N GLU A 153 14.01 -7.10 13.46
CA GLU A 153 13.29 -7.25 12.21
C GLU A 153 12.66 -5.94 11.76
N ILE A 154 12.07 -5.17 12.70
CA ILE A 154 11.59 -3.81 12.43
C ILE A 154 12.74 -2.93 11.93
N ALA A 155 13.90 -2.98 12.58
CA ALA A 155 15.09 -2.24 12.17
C ALA A 155 15.56 -2.64 10.75
N SER A 156 15.51 -3.94 10.42
CA SER A 156 15.80 -4.44 9.07
C SER A 156 14.84 -3.88 8.02
N MET A 157 13.53 -3.89 8.31
CA MET A 157 12.50 -3.33 7.42
C MET A 157 12.67 -1.81 7.24
N VAL A 158 12.99 -1.08 8.31
CA VAL A 158 13.26 0.36 8.23
C VAL A 158 14.51 0.64 7.40
N THR A 159 15.56 -0.17 7.51
CA THR A 159 16.77 -0.03 6.68
C THR A 159 16.43 -0.23 5.20
N GLU A 160 15.74 -1.31 4.85
CA GLU A 160 15.30 -1.60 3.47
C GLU A 160 14.39 -0.48 2.92
N LEU A 161 13.45 0.01 3.74
CA LEU A 161 12.61 1.17 3.41
C LEU A 161 13.45 2.39 3.03
N LEU A 162 14.45 2.74 3.86
CA LEU A 162 15.27 3.93 3.65
C LEU A 162 16.12 3.83 2.38
N ASP A 163 16.73 2.67 2.12
CA ASP A 163 17.57 2.42 0.96
C ASP A 163 16.73 2.44 -0.34
N THR A 164 15.58 1.77 -0.33
CA THR A 164 14.67 1.76 -1.49
C THR A 164 14.05 3.13 -1.74
N SER A 165 13.66 3.86 -0.68
CA SER A 165 13.08 5.20 -0.80
C SER A 165 14.09 6.23 -1.31
N ALA A 166 15.35 6.14 -0.92
CA ALA A 166 16.41 7.03 -1.43
C ALA A 166 16.62 6.83 -2.94
N THR A 167 16.78 5.57 -3.37
CA THR A 167 16.90 5.21 -4.79
C THR A 167 15.68 5.67 -5.60
N ARG A 168 14.48 5.50 -5.03
CA ARG A 168 13.23 5.92 -5.68
C ARG A 168 13.11 7.44 -5.80
N LEU A 169 13.53 8.18 -4.78
CA LEU A 169 13.55 9.65 -4.84
C LEU A 169 14.46 10.14 -5.97
N ASP A 170 15.64 9.57 -6.13
CA ASP A 170 16.56 9.91 -7.22
C ASP A 170 15.92 9.64 -8.59
N LEU A 171 15.24 8.51 -8.74
CA LEU A 171 14.52 8.17 -9.97
C LEU A 171 13.35 9.13 -10.23
N ILE A 172 12.56 9.48 -9.21
CA ILE A 172 11.46 10.47 -9.30
C ILE A 172 12.00 11.81 -9.82
N VAL A 173 13.14 12.27 -9.31
CA VAL A 173 13.78 13.52 -9.76
C VAL A 173 14.22 13.44 -11.22
N GLN A 174 14.83 12.32 -11.63
CA GLN A 174 15.24 12.10 -13.03
C GLN A 174 14.05 12.06 -13.98
N LEU A 175 12.98 11.35 -13.62
CA LEU A 175 11.77 11.25 -14.44
C LEU A 175 11.05 12.60 -14.58
N ALA A 176 11.00 13.40 -13.52
CA ALA A 176 10.44 14.74 -13.56
C ALA A 176 11.25 15.67 -14.48
N ALA A 177 12.58 15.56 -14.47
CA ALA A 177 13.46 16.30 -15.36
C ALA A 177 13.29 15.86 -16.83
N ALA A 178 13.13 14.56 -17.07
CA ALA A 178 12.90 13.99 -18.39
C ALA A 178 11.48 14.23 -18.93
N GLY A 179 10.50 14.58 -18.07
CA GLY A 179 9.10 14.75 -18.44
C GLY A 179 8.37 13.42 -18.67
N ASP A 180 8.86 12.31 -18.12
CA ASP A 180 8.22 10.99 -18.21
C ASP A 180 7.15 10.84 -17.10
N TRP A 181 6.02 11.54 -17.32
CA TRP A 181 4.93 11.62 -16.34
C TRP A 181 4.28 10.29 -16.01
N PRO A 182 4.07 9.35 -16.95
CA PRO A 182 3.50 8.05 -16.62
C PRO A 182 4.39 7.23 -15.67
N LYS A 183 5.70 7.20 -15.90
CA LYS A 183 6.62 6.51 -15.00
C LYS A 183 6.79 7.24 -13.67
N LEU A 184 6.79 8.58 -13.70
CA LEU A 184 6.81 9.38 -12.47
C LEU A 184 5.60 9.07 -11.59
N ALA A 185 4.39 8.99 -12.17
CA ALA A 185 3.17 8.63 -11.44
C ALA A 185 3.29 7.24 -10.78
N SER A 186 3.82 6.25 -11.49
CA SER A 186 4.05 4.91 -10.94
C SER A 186 5.03 4.92 -9.76
N GLN A 187 6.16 5.62 -9.89
CA GLN A 187 7.15 5.69 -8.81
C GLN A 187 6.63 6.47 -7.59
N ALA A 188 5.83 7.51 -7.82
CA ALA A 188 5.16 8.24 -6.75
C ALA A 188 4.13 7.36 -6.03
N HIS A 189 3.34 6.59 -6.77
CA HIS A 189 2.38 5.63 -6.22
C HIS A 189 3.01 4.63 -5.23
N ASP A 190 4.10 3.99 -5.64
CA ASP A 190 4.82 3.06 -4.77
C ASP A 190 5.35 3.74 -3.50
N MET A 191 5.78 5.01 -3.61
CA MET A 191 6.24 5.79 -2.45
C MET A 191 5.10 6.13 -1.48
N VAL A 192 3.87 6.34 -1.98
CA VAL A 192 2.68 6.57 -1.13
C VAL A 192 2.51 5.44 -0.14
N SER A 193 2.37 4.21 -0.64
CA SER A 193 2.09 3.03 0.18
C SER A 193 3.22 2.74 1.15
N THR A 194 4.45 2.69 0.65
CA THR A 194 5.62 2.32 1.44
C THR A 194 5.88 3.34 2.55
N SER A 195 5.86 4.65 2.22
CA SER A 195 6.11 5.70 3.22
C SER A 195 5.00 5.80 4.26
N GLY A 196 3.74 5.73 3.84
CA GLY A 196 2.60 5.84 4.75
C GLY A 196 2.50 4.69 5.74
N ASN A 197 2.72 3.46 5.29
CA ASN A 197 2.72 2.28 6.15
C ASN A 197 3.80 2.34 7.25
N PHE A 198 4.86 3.11 7.04
CA PHE A 198 5.92 3.34 8.02
C PHE A 198 5.84 4.70 8.72
N GLY A 199 4.70 5.39 8.61
CA GLY A 199 4.45 6.63 9.34
C GLY A 199 5.16 7.87 8.79
N LEU A 200 5.74 7.81 7.57
CA LEU A 200 6.32 8.96 6.89
C LEU A 200 5.22 9.76 6.19
N MET A 201 4.31 10.34 6.99
CA MET A 201 3.01 10.83 6.54
C MET A 201 3.13 11.94 5.50
N ARG A 202 4.03 12.93 5.70
CA ARG A 202 4.23 14.01 4.72
C ARG A 202 4.82 13.52 3.41
N VAL A 203 5.75 12.57 3.45
CA VAL A 203 6.32 11.95 2.25
C VAL A 203 5.24 11.21 1.47
N SER A 204 4.42 10.42 2.16
CA SER A 204 3.29 9.70 1.57
C SER A 204 2.27 10.65 0.92
N HIS A 205 1.87 11.70 1.63
CA HIS A 205 0.93 12.71 1.11
C HIS A 205 1.49 13.43 -0.12
N THR A 206 2.72 13.94 -0.05
CA THR A 206 3.34 14.64 -1.19
C THR A 206 3.51 13.72 -2.40
N ALA A 207 3.85 12.46 -2.19
CA ALA A 207 3.92 11.48 -3.27
C ALA A 207 2.55 11.23 -3.93
N ARG A 208 1.46 11.19 -3.14
CA ARG A 208 0.08 11.09 -3.65
C ARG A 208 -0.31 12.32 -4.49
N GLU A 209 0.08 13.52 -4.06
CA GLU A 209 -0.16 14.72 -4.84
C GLU A 209 0.63 14.72 -6.16
N ILE A 210 1.88 14.22 -6.18
CA ILE A 210 2.68 14.05 -7.41
C ILE A 210 1.96 13.09 -8.36
N GLU A 211 1.52 11.91 -7.87
CA GLU A 211 0.77 10.94 -8.67
C GLU A 211 -0.48 11.57 -9.29
N THR A 212 -1.26 12.30 -8.48
CA THR A 212 -2.49 12.98 -8.91
C THR A 212 -2.20 14.04 -9.97
N ALA A 213 -1.19 14.88 -9.77
CA ALA A 213 -0.79 15.90 -10.71
C ALA A 213 -0.34 15.30 -12.06
N CYS A 214 0.42 14.19 -12.03
CA CYS A 214 0.83 13.48 -13.24
C CYS A 214 -0.38 12.91 -14.01
N LYS A 215 -1.33 12.29 -13.31
CA LYS A 215 -2.56 11.75 -13.92
C LYS A 215 -3.46 12.85 -14.50
N ALA A 216 -3.47 14.03 -13.88
CA ALA A 216 -4.18 15.21 -14.38
C ALA A 216 -3.46 15.94 -15.53
N GLY A 217 -2.22 15.56 -15.87
CA GLY A 217 -1.42 16.24 -16.89
C GLY A 217 -0.82 17.58 -16.41
N ASP A 218 -0.88 17.89 -15.12
CA ASP A 218 -0.33 19.13 -14.54
C ASP A 218 1.17 18.98 -14.26
N ALA A 219 1.96 19.11 -15.32
CA ALA A 219 3.41 19.00 -15.29
C ALA A 219 4.09 20.06 -14.40
N ALA A 220 3.50 21.26 -14.28
CA ALA A 220 4.06 22.34 -13.48
C ALA A 220 3.91 22.02 -11.99
N LYS A 221 2.71 21.61 -11.57
CA LYS A 221 2.43 21.16 -10.20
C LYS A 221 3.28 19.95 -9.83
N ALA A 222 3.36 18.94 -10.70
CA ALA A 222 4.16 17.73 -10.45
C ALA A 222 5.65 18.07 -10.19
N ARG A 223 6.26 18.93 -11.01
CA ARG A 223 7.66 19.38 -10.80
C ARG A 223 7.83 20.13 -9.48
N GLY A 224 6.92 21.03 -9.14
CA GLY A 224 6.95 21.78 -7.88
C GLY A 224 6.92 20.84 -6.67
N LEU A 225 6.02 19.85 -6.71
CA LEU A 225 5.87 18.85 -5.65
C LEU A 225 7.09 17.93 -5.53
N VAL A 226 7.76 17.58 -6.63
CA VAL A 226 9.04 16.84 -6.58
C VAL A 226 10.11 17.66 -5.84
N GLY A 227 10.14 18.99 -6.00
CA GLY A 227 10.98 19.87 -5.20
C GLY A 227 10.68 19.77 -3.70
N VAL A 228 9.40 19.87 -3.33
CA VAL A 228 8.94 19.72 -1.95
C VAL A 228 9.33 18.34 -1.40
N LEU A 229 9.13 17.27 -2.17
CA LEU A 229 9.48 15.90 -1.76
C LEU A 229 10.97 15.76 -1.43
N LYS A 230 11.86 16.37 -2.23
CA LYS A 230 13.31 16.40 -1.98
C LYS A 230 13.66 17.05 -0.65
N ASP A 231 12.93 18.08 -0.25
CA ASP A 231 13.20 18.83 0.97
C ASP A 231 12.67 18.10 2.22
N ILE A 232 11.53 17.42 2.13
CA ILE A 232 10.89 16.76 3.27
C ILE A 232 11.37 15.31 3.50
N ALA A 233 11.83 14.61 2.47
CA ALA A 233 12.21 13.21 2.60
C ALA A 233 13.42 12.99 3.53
N PRO A 234 14.56 13.73 3.42
CA PRO A 234 15.71 13.52 4.29
C PRO A 234 15.39 13.72 5.78
N PRO A 235 14.72 14.79 6.23
CA PRO A 235 14.38 14.94 7.66
C PRO A 235 13.36 13.89 8.14
N SER A 236 12.42 13.43 7.28
CA SER A 236 11.51 12.35 7.62
C SER A 236 12.26 11.02 7.84
N TRP A 237 13.22 10.72 6.97
CA TRP A 237 14.08 9.52 7.11
C TRP A 237 15.00 9.60 8.34
N ALA A 238 15.49 10.79 8.69
CA ALA A 238 16.26 10.98 9.90
C ALA A 238 15.43 10.71 11.17
N ALA A 239 14.14 11.08 11.17
CA ALA A 239 13.24 10.87 12.28
C ALA A 239 13.01 9.36 12.54
N ILE A 240 12.61 8.59 11.50
CA ILE A 240 12.40 7.14 11.66
C ILE A 240 13.71 6.40 11.98
N ARG A 241 14.83 6.79 11.35
CA ARG A 241 16.16 6.23 11.66
C ARG A 241 16.52 6.42 13.12
N THR A 242 16.30 7.60 13.66
CA THR A 242 16.59 7.91 15.06
C THR A 242 15.75 7.03 16.00
N ARG A 243 14.50 6.76 15.65
CA ARG A 243 13.58 5.97 16.47
C ARG A 243 13.92 4.48 16.49
N PHE A 244 14.25 3.90 15.35
CA PHE A 244 14.36 2.45 15.22
C PHE A 244 15.79 1.92 15.03
N LEU A 245 16.75 2.72 14.52
CA LEU A 245 18.09 2.24 14.24
C LEU A 245 19.12 2.66 15.29
N LYS A 246 18.87 3.74 16.07
CA LYS A 246 19.78 4.13 17.17
C LYS A 246 19.60 3.32 18.46
N GLN A 247 18.51 2.57 18.60
CA GLN A 247 18.24 1.74 19.78
C GLN A 247 18.75 0.29 19.63
N ALA A 248 19.25 -0.07 18.44
CA ALA A 248 19.76 -1.41 18.13
C ALA A 248 21.30 -1.54 18.22
N SER A 249 21.98 -0.51 18.77
CA SER A 249 23.46 -0.46 18.97
C SER A 249 23.86 -0.64 20.41
#